data_cdeb422b8ba3015977d78c2d67fa4cd5
#
_entry.id   cdeb422b8ba3015977d78c2d67fa4cd5
#
_cell.length_a   1.000
_cell.length_b   1.000
_cell.length_c   1.000
_cell.angle_alpha   90.00
_cell.angle_beta   90.00
_cell.angle_gamma   90.00
#
_symmetry.space_group_name_H-M   'P 1'
#
loop_
_entity.id
_entity.type
_entity.pdbx_description
1 polymer ?
#
loop_
_entity_poly.entity_id
_entity_poly.type
_entity_poly.pdbx_seq_one_letter_code
_entity_poly.pdbx_strand_id
1 'polypeptide(L)'
;HMAMSGQDSIDTASASPTAARFAGISRRAFLHAALGLLVLAAACFVGGFGWFASHVAHLETPADPERADAIIVLTGGQSRLDAAMELLESGKGQRLLVSGVHPSASRFQLQRAMGGDKKLFSCCVDLDRTALDTIGNAEESAKWVESHDYGSVILVTNNYHMPRSLLEMGRLLRNARLEPYPVVNSDLGNGGWLTKPEALRVLFTEYNKYLLALARGIVPVR
;
A
#
# COMPACT_ATOMS: atom_id res chain seq x y z
N HIS A 1 -80.55 52.14 -32.53
CA HIS A 1 -80.32 52.82 -31.27
C HIS A 1 -79.16 52.11 -30.49
N MET A 2 -78.06 52.88 -30.32
CA MET A 2 -77.21 52.97 -29.11
C MET A 2 -76.54 51.68 -28.69
N ALA A 3 -75.31 51.51 -28.96
CA ALA A 3 -74.10 52.13 -28.38
C ALA A 3 -73.86 51.77 -26.92
N MET A 4 -72.80 51.09 -26.64
CA MET A 4 -71.79 51.31 -25.55
C MET A 4 -70.94 50.04 -25.44
N SER A 5 -69.76 49.97 -25.95
CA SER A 5 -68.46 50.39 -25.38
C SER A 5 -68.28 49.82 -23.95
N GLY A 6 -67.50 48.81 -23.87
CA GLY A 6 -66.88 48.21 -22.68
C GLY A 6 -65.46 47.74 -23.01
N GLN A 7 -64.53 48.59 -22.69
CA GLN A 7 -63.10 48.42 -22.93
C GLN A 7 -62.51 47.71 -21.69
N ASP A 8 -62.26 46.42 -21.76
CA ASP A 8 -61.50 45.69 -20.75
C ASP A 8 -60.07 45.78 -21.04
N SER A 9 -59.38 46.57 -20.24
CA SER A 9 -57.94 46.67 -20.19
C SER A 9 -57.38 45.42 -19.53
N ILE A 10 -56.72 44.60 -20.32
CA ILE A 10 -55.88 43.49 -19.80
C ILE A 10 -54.53 44.03 -19.44
N ASP A 11 -54.27 44.18 -18.15
CA ASP A 11 -52.96 44.43 -17.58
C ASP A 11 -52.05 43.23 -17.84
N THR A 12 -51.15 43.38 -18.81
CA THR A 12 -50.03 42.45 -19.01
C THR A 12 -48.94 42.77 -17.99
N ALA A 13 -48.94 42.04 -16.89
CA ALA A 13 -47.84 42.03 -15.96
C ALA A 13 -46.59 41.47 -16.67
N SER A 14 -45.65 42.36 -16.98
CA SER A 14 -44.34 41.99 -17.48
C SER A 14 -43.55 41.33 -16.39
N ALA A 15 -43.47 39.99 -16.41
CA ALA A 15 -42.53 39.23 -15.61
C ALA A 15 -41.13 39.49 -16.15
N SER A 16 -40.33 40.25 -15.42
CA SER A 16 -38.92 40.41 -15.67
C SER A 16 -38.22 39.06 -15.51
N PRO A 17 -37.51 38.56 -16.53
CA PRO A 17 -36.68 37.37 -16.33
C PRO A 17 -35.48 37.76 -15.48
N THR A 18 -35.44 37.29 -14.23
CA THR A 18 -34.27 37.30 -13.40
C THR A 18 -33.24 36.37 -14.09
N ALA A 19 -32.51 36.90 -15.05
CA ALA A 19 -31.35 36.22 -15.64
C ALA A 19 -30.31 36.05 -14.53
N ALA A 20 -30.23 34.85 -13.97
CA ALA A 20 -29.17 34.46 -13.12
C ALA A 20 -27.86 34.67 -13.89
N ARG A 21 -27.15 35.75 -13.56
CA ARG A 21 -25.79 36.00 -14.05
C ARG A 21 -24.90 34.91 -13.47
N PHE A 22 -24.73 33.81 -14.16
CA PHE A 22 -23.56 32.97 -13.99
C PHE A 22 -22.36 33.84 -14.36
N ALA A 23 -21.69 34.38 -13.34
CA ALA A 23 -20.44 35.09 -13.52
C ALA A 23 -19.45 34.09 -14.09
N GLY A 24 -19.24 34.14 -15.40
CA GLY A 24 -18.24 33.31 -16.08
C GLY A 24 -16.88 33.61 -15.46
N ILE A 25 -16.25 32.61 -14.85
CA ILE A 25 -14.90 32.71 -14.33
C ILE A 25 -14.02 33.16 -15.48
N SER A 26 -13.34 34.32 -15.33
CA SER A 26 -12.44 34.80 -16.38
C SER A 26 -11.38 33.75 -16.69
N ARG A 27 -10.99 33.58 -17.94
CA ARG A 27 -9.95 32.64 -18.38
C ARG A 27 -8.67 32.78 -17.54
N ARG A 28 -8.32 34.02 -17.14
CA ARG A 28 -7.16 34.31 -16.29
C ARG A 28 -7.38 33.76 -14.88
N ALA A 29 -8.54 33.95 -14.26
CA ALA A 29 -8.84 33.41 -12.94
C ALA A 29 -8.84 31.88 -12.95
N PHE A 30 -9.37 31.26 -13.99
CA PHE A 30 -9.29 29.81 -14.17
C PHE A 30 -7.85 29.30 -14.27
N LEU A 31 -6.99 29.97 -15.06
CA LEU A 31 -5.58 29.61 -15.20
C LEU A 31 -4.81 29.77 -13.89
N HIS A 32 -5.05 30.85 -13.13
CA HIS A 32 -4.40 31.02 -11.82
C HIS A 32 -4.87 29.96 -10.82
N ALA A 33 -6.15 29.61 -10.80
CA ALA A 33 -6.69 28.54 -9.95
C ALA A 33 -6.10 27.17 -10.32
N ALA A 34 -6.02 26.87 -11.62
CA ALA A 34 -5.42 25.63 -12.12
C ALA A 34 -3.92 25.54 -11.76
N LEU A 35 -3.17 26.62 -11.94
CA LEU A 35 -1.77 26.70 -11.56
C LEU A 35 -1.60 26.53 -10.05
N GLY A 36 -2.43 27.21 -9.24
CA GLY A 36 -2.42 27.05 -7.78
C GLY A 36 -2.68 25.62 -7.33
N LEU A 37 -3.66 24.94 -7.96
CA LEU A 37 -3.95 23.56 -7.69
C LEU A 37 -2.78 22.63 -8.06
N LEU A 38 -2.15 22.88 -9.20
CA LEU A 38 -0.98 22.12 -9.64
C LEU A 38 0.20 22.28 -8.67
N VAL A 39 0.49 23.51 -8.24
CA VAL A 39 1.54 23.78 -7.24
C VAL A 39 1.22 23.09 -5.91
N LEU A 40 -0.02 23.15 -5.46
CA LEU A 40 -0.45 22.47 -4.23
C LEU A 40 -0.28 20.95 -4.37
N ALA A 41 -0.71 20.36 -5.49
CA ALA A 41 -0.56 18.94 -5.74
C ALA A 41 0.92 18.51 -5.76
N ALA A 42 1.79 19.29 -6.39
CA ALA A 42 3.22 19.05 -6.40
C ALA A 42 3.83 19.15 -4.99
N ALA A 43 3.44 20.16 -4.21
CA ALA A 43 3.88 20.31 -2.82
C ALA A 43 3.42 19.14 -1.94
N CYS A 44 2.18 18.68 -2.09
CA CYS A 44 1.66 17.51 -1.38
C CYS A 44 2.41 16.23 -1.78
N PHE A 45 2.72 16.07 -3.07
CA PHE A 45 3.47 14.92 -3.56
C PHE A 45 4.89 14.88 -3.00
N VAL A 46 5.61 15.99 -3.05
CA VAL A 46 6.98 16.10 -2.52
C VAL A 46 7.00 15.96 -1.01
N GLY A 47 6.09 16.64 -0.30
CA GLY A 47 5.95 16.54 1.16
C GLY A 47 5.58 15.12 1.60
N GLY A 48 4.68 14.47 0.87
CA GLY A 48 4.30 13.08 1.09
C GLY A 48 5.47 12.12 0.88
N PHE A 49 6.30 12.35 -0.13
CA PHE A 49 7.52 11.56 -0.34
C PHE A 49 8.51 11.74 0.82
N GLY A 50 8.75 12.97 1.28
CA GLY A 50 9.62 13.23 2.43
C GLY A 50 9.12 12.54 3.70
N TRP A 51 7.82 12.59 3.95
CA TRP A 51 7.20 11.85 5.05
C TRP A 51 7.38 10.34 4.92
N PHE A 52 7.10 9.77 3.73
CA PHE A 52 7.25 8.35 3.46
C PHE A 52 8.69 7.87 3.68
N ALA A 53 9.66 8.58 3.10
CA ALA A 53 11.07 8.25 3.24
C ALA A 53 11.54 8.32 4.71
N SER A 54 11.11 9.34 5.44
CA SER A 54 11.38 9.47 6.87
C SER A 54 10.74 8.34 7.67
N HIS A 55 9.48 8.00 7.38
CA HIS A 55 8.79 6.89 8.04
C HIS A 55 9.54 5.56 7.83
N VAL A 56 9.90 5.26 6.58
CA VAL A 56 10.67 4.04 6.25
C VAL A 56 12.03 4.02 6.95
N ALA A 57 12.70 5.18 7.01
CA ALA A 57 14.02 5.29 7.65
C ALA A 57 14.01 5.04 9.16
N HIS A 58 12.85 5.23 9.81
CA HIS A 58 12.67 4.98 11.24
C HIS A 58 12.09 3.59 11.56
N LEU A 59 11.81 2.78 10.54
CA LEU A 59 11.41 1.39 10.76
C LEU A 59 12.62 0.58 11.23
N GLU A 60 12.49 -0.03 12.40
CA GLU A 60 13.53 -0.86 13.00
C GLU A 60 13.09 -2.32 13.07
N THR A 61 14.05 -3.23 12.95
CA THR A 61 13.82 -4.65 13.17
C THR A 61 13.63 -4.89 14.67
N PRO A 62 12.50 -5.45 15.11
CA PRO A 62 12.30 -5.78 16.52
C PRO A 62 13.38 -6.75 17.03
N ALA A 63 14.02 -6.43 18.16
CA ALA A 63 15.06 -7.28 18.75
C ALA A 63 14.49 -8.61 19.26
N ASP A 64 13.30 -8.57 19.84
CA ASP A 64 12.57 -9.74 20.37
C ASP A 64 11.08 -9.62 20.02
N PRO A 65 10.68 -10.00 18.79
CA PRO A 65 9.28 -9.91 18.37
C PRO A 65 8.40 -10.85 19.19
N GLU A 66 7.16 -10.44 19.42
CA GLU A 66 6.18 -11.33 20.03
C GLU A 66 5.93 -12.56 19.16
N ARG A 67 5.61 -13.66 19.83
CA ARG A 67 5.24 -14.90 19.15
C ARG A 67 3.91 -14.71 18.42
N ALA A 68 3.85 -15.18 17.19
CA ALA A 68 2.63 -15.26 16.38
C ALA A 68 2.32 -16.73 16.01
N ASP A 69 1.15 -16.97 15.44
CA ASP A 69 0.79 -18.30 14.94
C ASP A 69 1.64 -18.71 13.74
N ALA A 70 1.91 -17.74 12.86
CA ALA A 70 2.62 -17.99 11.62
C ALA A 70 3.58 -16.85 11.25
N ILE A 71 4.47 -17.15 10.31
CA ILE A 71 5.40 -16.21 9.71
C ILE A 71 5.14 -16.21 8.20
N ILE A 72 5.09 -15.04 7.59
CA ILE A 72 5.02 -14.87 6.13
C ILE A 72 6.21 -14.02 5.71
N VAL A 73 7.01 -14.53 4.77
CA VAL A 73 8.11 -13.78 4.15
C VAL A 73 7.79 -13.52 2.69
N LEU A 74 7.94 -12.27 2.26
CA LEU A 74 7.85 -11.89 0.86
C LEU A 74 9.21 -12.01 0.19
N THR A 75 9.29 -12.78 -0.88
CA THR A 75 10.55 -12.98 -1.62
C THR A 75 11.10 -11.66 -2.20
N GLY A 76 12.36 -11.66 -2.56
CA GLY A 76 13.03 -10.51 -3.18
C GLY A 76 14.35 -10.10 -2.52
N GLY A 77 14.91 -10.92 -1.66
CA GLY A 77 16.24 -10.72 -1.06
C GLY A 77 16.60 -11.81 -0.08
N GLN A 78 17.90 -12.19 -0.05
CA GLN A 78 18.41 -13.26 0.81
C GLN A 78 18.19 -12.94 2.30
N SER A 79 18.44 -11.71 2.71
CA SER A 79 18.29 -11.28 4.12
C SER A 79 16.88 -11.44 4.67
N ARG A 80 15.85 -11.35 3.82
CA ARG A 80 14.46 -11.62 4.23
C ARG A 80 14.27 -13.11 4.55
N LEU A 81 14.79 -13.97 3.70
CA LEU A 81 14.70 -15.43 3.86
C LEU A 81 15.46 -15.88 5.11
N ASP A 82 16.65 -15.33 5.34
CA ASP A 82 17.46 -15.62 6.52
C ASP A 82 16.73 -15.20 7.81
N ALA A 83 16.18 -13.99 7.84
CA ALA A 83 15.41 -13.49 8.96
C ALA A 83 14.16 -14.35 9.26
N ALA A 84 13.44 -14.76 8.20
CA ALA A 84 12.26 -15.60 8.35
C ALA A 84 12.60 -16.99 8.91
N MET A 85 13.70 -17.59 8.45
CA MET A 85 14.15 -18.88 8.95
C MET A 85 14.61 -18.79 10.41
N GLU A 86 15.32 -17.74 10.77
CA GLU A 86 15.73 -17.47 12.16
C GLU A 86 14.52 -17.31 13.10
N LEU A 87 13.48 -16.59 12.65
CA LEU A 87 12.23 -16.48 13.42
C LEU A 87 11.54 -17.83 13.62
N LEU A 88 11.52 -18.67 12.59
CA LEU A 88 10.95 -20.01 12.67
C LEU A 88 11.75 -20.89 13.64
N GLU A 89 13.08 -20.88 13.54
CA GLU A 89 13.99 -21.64 14.42
C GLU A 89 13.91 -21.21 15.87
N SER A 90 13.72 -19.91 16.12
CA SER A 90 13.55 -19.36 17.47
C SER A 90 12.13 -19.56 18.04
N GLY A 91 11.24 -20.22 17.29
CA GLY A 91 9.88 -20.54 17.74
C GLY A 91 8.93 -19.36 17.77
N LYS A 92 9.20 -18.30 16.98
CA LYS A 92 8.34 -17.13 16.89
C LYS A 92 7.05 -17.36 16.09
N GLY A 93 6.98 -18.44 15.32
CA GLY A 93 5.79 -18.92 14.63
C GLY A 93 5.83 -20.43 14.46
N GLN A 94 4.67 -21.04 14.25
CA GLN A 94 4.55 -22.51 14.07
C GLN A 94 4.91 -22.96 12.64
N ARG A 95 4.59 -22.10 11.66
CA ARG A 95 4.81 -22.35 10.24
C ARG A 95 5.29 -21.07 9.54
N LEU A 96 6.02 -21.26 8.46
CA LEU A 96 6.52 -20.19 7.59
C LEU A 96 5.96 -20.38 6.19
N LEU A 97 5.32 -19.34 5.64
CA LEU A 97 5.00 -19.23 4.22
C LEU A 97 6.04 -18.36 3.53
N VAL A 98 6.69 -18.90 2.50
CA VAL A 98 7.51 -18.13 1.57
C VAL A 98 6.64 -17.75 0.37
N SER A 99 6.21 -16.50 0.30
CA SER A 99 5.27 -16.01 -0.70
C SER A 99 5.99 -15.35 -1.88
N GLY A 100 5.56 -15.67 -3.10
CA GLY A 100 6.13 -15.13 -4.33
C GLY A 100 7.40 -15.84 -4.79
N VAL A 101 7.49 -17.15 -4.58
CA VAL A 101 8.62 -17.97 -5.04
C VAL A 101 8.58 -18.09 -6.56
N HIS A 102 9.72 -17.85 -7.22
CA HIS A 102 9.79 -18.01 -8.67
C HIS A 102 9.38 -19.43 -9.08
N PRO A 103 8.52 -19.60 -10.11
CA PRO A 103 8.00 -20.92 -10.51
C PRO A 103 9.08 -21.96 -10.81
N SER A 104 10.25 -21.54 -11.31
CA SER A 104 11.38 -22.42 -11.61
C SER A 104 12.25 -22.80 -10.41
N ALA A 105 12.09 -22.12 -9.26
CA ALA A 105 12.85 -22.42 -8.07
C ALA A 105 12.38 -23.72 -7.42
N SER A 106 13.28 -24.67 -7.23
CA SER A 106 12.95 -25.92 -6.55
C SER A 106 12.94 -25.74 -5.03
N ARG A 107 12.17 -26.61 -4.36
CA ARG A 107 12.16 -26.65 -2.90
C ARG A 107 13.57 -26.89 -2.32
N PHE A 108 14.36 -27.73 -2.96
CA PHE A 108 15.74 -28.01 -2.56
C PHE A 108 16.65 -26.77 -2.68
N GLN A 109 16.53 -26.00 -3.78
CA GLN A 109 17.28 -24.75 -3.96
C GLN A 109 16.94 -23.74 -2.86
N LEU A 110 15.65 -23.61 -2.52
CA LEU A 110 15.20 -22.72 -1.45
C LEU A 110 15.72 -23.17 -0.08
N GLN A 111 15.65 -24.46 0.22
CA GLN A 111 16.19 -25.02 1.45
C GLN A 111 17.68 -24.72 1.60
N ARG A 112 18.46 -24.86 0.53
CA ARG A 112 19.88 -24.51 0.53
C ARG A 112 20.12 -23.01 0.71
N ALA A 113 19.30 -22.18 0.05
CA ALA A 113 19.42 -20.73 0.14
C ALA A 113 19.07 -20.20 1.53
N MET A 114 18.04 -20.75 2.17
CA MET A 114 17.61 -20.35 3.51
C MET A 114 18.51 -20.91 4.62
N GLY A 115 19.16 -22.05 4.37
CA GLY A 115 19.98 -22.73 5.40
C GLY A 115 19.13 -23.24 6.55
N GLY A 116 19.72 -23.30 7.74
CA GLY A 116 19.05 -23.68 8.98
C GLY A 116 18.68 -25.14 9.12
N ASP A 117 17.74 -25.45 10.01
CA ASP A 117 17.32 -26.81 10.32
C ASP A 117 16.49 -27.42 9.17
N LYS A 118 17.03 -28.47 8.55
CA LYS A 118 16.39 -29.18 7.44
C LYS A 118 15.07 -29.85 7.83
N LYS A 119 14.96 -30.34 9.07
CA LYS A 119 13.75 -30.98 9.56
C LYS A 119 12.64 -29.93 9.71
N LEU A 120 12.99 -28.78 10.27
CA LEU A 120 12.08 -27.66 10.43
C LEU A 120 11.61 -27.10 9.08
N PHE A 121 12.53 -27.01 8.10
CA PHE A 121 12.15 -26.65 6.74
C PHE A 121 11.16 -27.66 6.12
N SER A 122 11.42 -28.95 6.27
CA SER A 122 10.57 -30.00 5.70
C SER A 122 9.17 -30.04 6.29
N CYS A 123 9.03 -29.87 7.61
CA CYS A 123 7.73 -29.94 8.28
C CYS A 123 6.89 -28.70 8.09
N CYS A 124 7.55 -27.53 8.10
CA CYS A 124 6.89 -26.33 8.57
C CYS A 124 7.10 -25.10 7.66
N VAL A 125 7.67 -25.29 6.47
CA VAL A 125 7.83 -24.26 5.45
C VAL A 125 6.98 -24.59 4.23
N ASP A 126 6.05 -23.72 3.93
CA ASP A 126 5.21 -23.77 2.74
C ASP A 126 5.69 -22.76 1.69
N LEU A 127 5.53 -23.09 0.42
CA LEU A 127 5.98 -22.28 -0.70
C LEU A 127 4.79 -21.87 -1.56
N ASP A 128 4.61 -20.56 -1.74
CA ASP A 128 3.67 -20.02 -2.72
C ASP A 128 4.41 -19.62 -3.98
N ARG A 129 4.02 -20.24 -5.10
CA ARG A 129 4.53 -19.98 -6.45
C ARG A 129 3.51 -19.30 -7.36
N THR A 130 2.32 -18.99 -6.84
CA THR A 130 1.21 -18.42 -7.61
C THR A 130 1.31 -16.90 -7.66
N ALA A 131 1.72 -16.27 -6.55
CA ALA A 131 1.83 -14.84 -6.44
C ALA A 131 2.95 -14.29 -7.34
N LEU A 132 2.61 -13.29 -8.17
CA LEU A 132 3.53 -12.63 -9.09
C LEU A 132 3.86 -11.19 -8.65
N ASP A 133 3.07 -10.64 -7.75
CA ASP A 133 3.19 -9.27 -7.24
C ASP A 133 2.69 -9.18 -5.79
N THR A 134 2.68 -7.97 -5.24
CA THR A 134 2.27 -7.76 -3.84
C THR A 134 0.78 -8.02 -3.61
N ILE A 135 -0.06 -7.81 -4.62
CA ILE A 135 -1.49 -8.15 -4.53
C ILE A 135 -1.66 -9.65 -4.46
N GLY A 136 -0.99 -10.38 -5.36
CA GLY A 136 -0.98 -11.84 -5.35
C GLY A 136 -0.41 -12.41 -4.06
N ASN A 137 0.65 -11.81 -3.51
CA ASN A 137 1.19 -12.19 -2.20
C ASN A 137 0.11 -12.06 -1.11
N ALA A 138 -0.66 -10.97 -1.11
CA ALA A 138 -1.73 -10.77 -0.14
C ALA A 138 -2.87 -11.79 -0.32
N GLU A 139 -3.27 -12.08 -1.56
CA GLU A 139 -4.32 -13.06 -1.87
C GLU A 139 -3.94 -14.48 -1.44
N GLU A 140 -2.76 -14.94 -1.82
CA GLU A 140 -2.27 -16.29 -1.47
C GLU A 140 -2.00 -16.42 0.04
N SER A 141 -1.46 -15.37 0.66
CA SER A 141 -1.27 -15.34 2.12
C SER A 141 -2.60 -15.41 2.87
N ALA A 142 -3.63 -14.69 2.41
CA ALA A 142 -4.96 -14.74 3.03
C ALA A 142 -5.57 -16.14 2.96
N LYS A 143 -5.49 -16.81 1.80
CA LYS A 143 -5.95 -18.19 1.64
C LYS A 143 -5.20 -19.14 2.57
N TRP A 144 -3.88 -18.99 2.69
CA TRP A 144 -3.05 -19.84 3.54
C TRP A 144 -3.35 -19.63 5.01
N VAL A 145 -3.47 -18.39 5.47
CA VAL A 145 -3.82 -18.03 6.85
C VAL A 145 -5.20 -18.57 7.22
N GLU A 146 -6.19 -18.40 6.35
CA GLU A 146 -7.55 -18.89 6.55
C GLU A 146 -7.60 -20.42 6.60
N SER A 147 -6.90 -21.10 5.70
CA SER A 147 -6.86 -22.57 5.66
C SER A 147 -6.24 -23.22 6.90
N HIS A 148 -5.40 -22.49 7.65
CA HIS A 148 -4.76 -22.93 8.87
C HIS A 148 -5.40 -22.36 10.14
N ASP A 149 -6.41 -21.51 10.01
CA ASP A 149 -7.07 -20.83 11.13
C ASP A 149 -6.11 -20.02 12.01
N TYR A 150 -5.15 -19.32 11.37
CA TYR A 150 -4.19 -18.49 12.09
C TYR A 150 -4.76 -17.11 12.41
N GLY A 151 -4.62 -16.67 13.67
CA GLY A 151 -5.08 -15.37 14.15
C GLY A 151 -4.00 -14.30 14.26
N SER A 152 -2.73 -14.66 14.08
CA SER A 152 -1.60 -13.73 14.14
C SER A 152 -0.48 -14.15 13.20
N VAL A 153 0.16 -13.17 12.57
CA VAL A 153 1.19 -13.38 11.55
C VAL A 153 2.31 -12.36 11.72
N ILE A 154 3.54 -12.82 11.75
CA ILE A 154 4.72 -11.95 11.56
C ILE A 154 4.97 -11.80 10.07
N LEU A 155 4.92 -10.58 9.56
CA LEU A 155 5.20 -10.26 8.16
C LEU A 155 6.64 -9.78 7.99
N VAL A 156 7.42 -10.54 7.23
CA VAL A 156 8.85 -10.26 6.98
C VAL A 156 9.05 -9.71 5.57
N THR A 157 9.54 -8.50 5.47
CA THR A 157 9.98 -7.88 4.21
C THR A 157 10.93 -6.73 4.52
N ASN A 158 11.53 -6.10 3.50
CA ASN A 158 12.38 -4.94 3.72
C ASN A 158 11.60 -3.72 4.24
N ASN A 159 12.29 -2.86 4.96
CA ASN A 159 11.71 -1.63 5.53
C ASN A 159 11.01 -0.76 4.46
N TYR A 160 11.63 -0.53 3.30
CA TYR A 160 11.04 0.29 2.22
C TYR A 160 9.79 -0.35 1.59
N HIS A 161 9.65 -1.67 1.68
CA HIS A 161 8.50 -2.41 1.14
C HIS A 161 7.38 -2.63 2.19
N MET A 162 7.69 -2.48 3.47
CA MET A 162 6.78 -2.76 4.57
C MET A 162 5.47 -1.95 4.51
N PRO A 163 5.46 -0.63 4.28
CA PRO A 163 4.21 0.13 4.27
C PRO A 163 3.21 -0.38 3.22
N ARG A 164 3.68 -0.67 2.01
CA ARG A 164 2.83 -1.21 0.94
C ARG A 164 2.37 -2.64 1.24
N SER A 165 3.24 -3.46 1.77
CA SER A 165 2.92 -4.84 2.14
C SER A 165 1.85 -4.89 3.23
N LEU A 166 1.97 -4.09 4.28
CA LEU A 166 0.95 -3.98 5.34
C LEU A 166 -0.38 -3.48 4.81
N LEU A 167 -0.36 -2.53 3.86
CA LEU A 167 -1.57 -2.01 3.25
C LEU A 167 -2.31 -3.07 2.44
N GLU A 168 -1.62 -3.81 1.58
CA GLU A 168 -2.23 -4.85 0.74
C GLU A 168 -2.64 -6.08 1.57
N MET A 169 -1.78 -6.54 2.47
CA MET A 169 -2.07 -7.67 3.36
C MET A 169 -3.23 -7.36 4.31
N GLY A 170 -3.24 -6.17 4.91
CA GLY A 170 -4.27 -5.76 5.87
C GLY A 170 -5.68 -5.68 5.28
N ARG A 171 -5.80 -5.51 3.98
CA ARG A 171 -7.10 -5.51 3.29
C ARG A 171 -7.73 -6.91 3.25
N LEU A 172 -6.93 -7.94 3.17
CA LEU A 172 -7.37 -9.33 2.98
C LEU A 172 -7.27 -10.16 4.27
N LEU A 173 -6.25 -9.94 5.09
CA LEU A 173 -6.05 -10.64 6.35
C LEU A 173 -6.79 -9.93 7.50
N ARG A 174 -8.10 -9.72 7.36
CA ARG A 174 -8.89 -8.94 8.32
C ARG A 174 -9.06 -9.62 9.69
N ASN A 175 -8.98 -10.94 9.73
CA ASN A 175 -9.15 -11.75 10.94
C ASN A 175 -7.83 -12.15 11.59
N ALA A 176 -6.71 -11.71 11.03
CA ALA A 176 -5.39 -11.98 11.57
C ALA A 176 -4.67 -10.68 11.93
N ARG A 177 -4.03 -10.66 13.10
CA ARG A 177 -3.17 -9.57 13.51
C ARG A 177 -1.84 -9.65 12.76
N LEU A 178 -1.48 -8.58 12.06
CA LEU A 178 -0.21 -8.47 11.34
C LEU A 178 0.83 -7.77 12.21
N GLU A 179 1.93 -8.45 12.47
CA GLU A 179 3.09 -7.92 13.19
C GLU A 179 4.21 -7.66 12.18
N PRO A 180 4.57 -6.41 11.93
CA PRO A 180 5.62 -6.08 10.98
C PRO A 180 7.00 -6.47 11.51
N TYR A 181 7.79 -7.12 10.67
CA TYR A 181 9.19 -7.41 10.92
C TYR A 181 10.03 -6.87 9.75
N PRO A 182 10.32 -5.56 9.76
CA PRO A 182 11.10 -4.94 8.70
C PRO A 182 12.56 -5.36 8.75
N VAL A 183 13.05 -5.87 7.64
CA VAL A 183 14.48 -6.18 7.46
C VAL A 183 15.18 -4.92 6.94
N VAL A 184 16.16 -4.46 7.67
CA VAL A 184 16.91 -3.23 7.36
C VAL A 184 18.28 -3.61 6.81
N ASN A 185 18.49 -3.42 5.50
CA ASN A 185 19.75 -3.75 4.81
C ASN A 185 20.68 -2.55 4.67
N SER A 186 20.21 -1.34 4.91
CA SER A 186 20.98 -0.10 4.79
C SER A 186 20.54 0.90 5.83
N ASP A 187 21.49 1.64 6.36
CA ASP A 187 21.20 2.78 7.23
C ASP A 187 20.61 3.93 6.39
N LEU A 188 19.30 4.14 6.54
CA LEU A 188 18.57 5.25 5.95
C LEU A 188 18.31 6.38 6.96
N GLY A 189 18.71 6.18 8.21
CA GLY A 189 18.49 7.14 9.29
C GLY A 189 19.24 8.46 9.07
N ASN A 190 18.85 9.50 9.78
CA ASN A 190 19.46 10.84 9.74
C ASN A 190 19.55 11.47 8.34
N GLY A 191 18.58 11.16 7.46
CA GLY A 191 18.58 11.67 6.09
C GLY A 191 19.63 11.03 5.17
N GLY A 192 20.27 9.93 5.55
CA GLY A 192 21.27 9.23 4.75
C GLY A 192 20.77 8.80 3.36
N TRP A 193 19.46 8.60 3.20
CA TRP A 193 18.84 8.31 1.91
C TRP A 193 18.92 9.47 0.90
N LEU A 194 19.03 10.73 1.36
CA LEU A 194 19.16 11.91 0.51
C LEU A 194 20.48 11.94 -0.26
N THR A 195 21.53 11.35 0.31
CA THR A 195 22.89 11.34 -0.27
C THR A 195 23.21 10.10 -1.07
N LYS A 196 22.32 9.09 -1.05
CA LYS A 196 22.51 7.81 -1.73
C LYS A 196 21.52 7.69 -2.90
N PRO A 197 21.94 7.87 -4.17
CA PRO A 197 21.04 7.84 -5.34
C PRO A 197 20.23 6.55 -5.46
N GLU A 198 20.81 5.41 -5.11
CA GLU A 198 20.12 4.12 -5.15
C GLU A 198 19.00 4.04 -4.10
N ALA A 199 19.26 4.49 -2.88
CA ALA A 199 18.26 4.55 -1.82
C ALA A 199 17.11 5.49 -2.20
N LEU A 200 17.43 6.65 -2.74
CA LEU A 200 16.45 7.62 -3.22
C LEU A 200 15.57 7.02 -4.32
N ARG A 201 16.17 6.32 -5.30
CA ARG A 201 15.45 5.65 -6.38
C ARG A 201 14.50 4.57 -5.86
N VAL A 202 14.96 3.73 -4.95
CA VAL A 202 14.15 2.66 -4.36
C VAL A 202 12.99 3.25 -3.57
N LEU A 203 13.23 4.23 -2.72
CA LEU A 203 12.20 4.91 -1.93
C LEU A 203 11.18 5.61 -2.81
N PHE A 204 11.61 6.31 -3.85
CA PHE A 204 10.72 6.98 -4.79
C PHE A 204 9.84 5.98 -5.55
N THR A 205 10.43 4.87 -6.00
CA THR A 205 9.70 3.79 -6.69
C THR A 205 8.65 3.17 -5.76
N GLU A 206 9.01 2.85 -4.52
CA GLU A 206 8.08 2.28 -3.55
C GLU A 206 7.00 3.28 -3.11
N TYR A 207 7.34 4.57 -2.99
CA TYR A 207 6.35 5.62 -2.70
C TYR A 207 5.27 5.69 -3.78
N ASN A 208 5.65 5.68 -5.07
CA ASN A 208 4.67 5.67 -6.16
C ASN A 208 3.78 4.43 -6.13
N LYS A 209 4.37 3.25 -5.90
CA LYS A 209 3.61 2.00 -5.75
C LYS A 209 2.68 2.04 -4.53
N TYR A 210 3.11 2.65 -3.44
CA TYR A 210 2.31 2.84 -2.24
C TYR A 210 1.11 3.75 -2.50
N LEU A 211 1.31 4.88 -3.21
CA LEU A 211 0.21 5.76 -3.63
C LEU A 211 -0.80 5.04 -4.53
N LEU A 212 -0.32 4.22 -5.48
CA LEU A 212 -1.21 3.40 -6.31
C LEU A 212 -1.99 2.38 -5.48
N ALA A 213 -1.35 1.78 -4.49
CA ALA A 213 -2.02 0.86 -3.58
C ALA A 213 -3.08 1.57 -2.73
N LEU A 214 -2.82 2.79 -2.25
CA LEU A 214 -3.81 3.62 -1.56
C LEU A 214 -5.00 3.95 -2.48
N ALA A 215 -4.75 4.37 -3.71
CA ALA A 215 -5.79 4.72 -4.67
C ALA A 215 -6.70 3.53 -5.00
N ARG A 216 -6.15 2.31 -5.12
CA ARG A 216 -6.96 1.09 -5.32
C ARG A 216 -7.92 0.82 -4.16
N GLY A 217 -7.55 1.18 -2.93
CA GLY A 217 -8.43 1.01 -1.77
C GLY A 217 -9.61 1.97 -1.72
N ILE A 218 -9.54 3.08 -2.46
CA ILE A 218 -10.61 4.07 -2.54
C ILE A 218 -11.63 3.69 -3.64
N VAL A 219 -11.16 3.00 -4.71
CA VAL A 219 -12.03 2.55 -5.80
C VAL A 219 -12.57 1.17 -5.45
N PRO A 220 -13.89 1.02 -5.22
CA PRO A 220 -14.47 -0.30 -4.99
C PRO A 220 -14.30 -1.13 -6.26
N VAL A 221 -13.58 -2.23 -6.16
CA VAL A 221 -13.53 -3.24 -7.22
C VAL A 221 -14.90 -3.92 -7.22
N ARG A 222 -15.63 -3.76 -8.33
CA ARG A 222 -16.89 -4.46 -8.60
C ARG A 222 -16.62 -5.88 -9.01
#